data_0980113a1dc7f9656cd5a11476f52ee6
#
_entry.id   0980113a1dc7f9656cd5a11476f52ee6
#
_cell.length_a   1.000
_cell.length_b   1.000
_cell.length_c   1.000
_cell.angle_alpha   90.00
_cell.angle_beta   90.00
_cell.angle_gamma   90.00
#
_symmetry.space_group_name_H-M   'P 1'
#
loop_
_entity.id
_entity.type
_entity.pdbx_description
1 polymer ?
#
loop_
_entity_poly.entity_id
_entity_poly.type
_entity_poly.pdbx_seq_one_letter_code
_entity_poly.pdbx_strand_id
1 'polypeptide(L)'
;MSCEHNSIRRVWRDWRIEMHIEPGIVDGAKIALSYATAAGAVTYAVKETFADLRASNFASYAARALIATFGVLVFFEVLPHFPVGVSEVHFILGSTLFLVLGAAPAAFGLAAGLLIQGAFFAPIDLPQYAINLTTLLVPLFALHALANRIIAPKTAYIDLKYSQVLALSAAYQGGVVAWVAFWAFYGQGFGAANVASVFSFGAAYMLVVLIEPIADLAVLYAAKSLRGFERAGLFTARLFNAA
;
A
#
# COMPACT_ATOMS: atom_id res chain seq x y z
N MET A 1 3.59 -47.85 -9.79
CA MET A 1 2.74 -47.01 -8.93
C MET A 1 3.50 -45.88 -8.23
N SER A 2 4.58 -45.35 -8.81
CA SER A 2 5.44 -44.30 -8.16
C SER A 2 5.39 -42.93 -8.88
N CYS A 3 4.77 -42.82 -10.06
CA CYS A 3 4.71 -41.55 -10.82
C CYS A 3 3.53 -40.64 -10.49
N GLU A 4 2.41 -41.15 -9.98
CA GLU A 4 1.24 -40.34 -9.70
C GLU A 4 1.38 -39.52 -8.39
N HIS A 5 2.14 -40.03 -7.41
CA HIS A 5 2.35 -39.31 -6.15
C HIS A 5 3.22 -38.05 -6.30
N ASN A 6 4.02 -37.97 -7.37
CA ASN A 6 4.85 -36.79 -7.65
C ASN A 6 4.09 -35.70 -8.44
N SER A 7 3.03 -36.04 -9.16
CA SER A 7 2.22 -35.06 -9.89
C SER A 7 1.31 -34.30 -8.93
N ILE A 8 0.71 -34.98 -7.95
CA ILE A 8 -0.17 -34.36 -6.94
C ILE A 8 0.64 -33.41 -6.05
N ARG A 9 1.88 -33.78 -5.64
CA ARG A 9 2.75 -32.90 -4.86
C ARG A 9 3.23 -31.67 -5.66
N ARG A 10 3.30 -31.73 -6.98
CA ARG A 10 3.60 -30.58 -7.84
C ARG A 10 2.42 -29.63 -7.94
N VAL A 11 1.21 -30.14 -8.10
CA VAL A 11 -0.02 -29.33 -8.14
C VAL A 11 -0.23 -28.54 -6.85
N TRP A 12 0.03 -29.14 -5.68
CA TRP A 12 -0.07 -28.46 -4.38
C TRP A 12 1.09 -27.50 -4.09
N ARG A 13 2.18 -27.52 -4.86
CA ARG A 13 3.30 -26.58 -4.71
C ARG A 13 3.07 -25.29 -5.49
N ASP A 14 2.24 -25.31 -6.51
CA ASP A 14 1.93 -24.14 -7.37
C ASP A 14 0.80 -23.24 -6.77
N TRP A 15 0.22 -23.64 -5.65
CA TRP A 15 -0.76 -22.82 -4.88
C TRP A 15 -0.11 -22.09 -3.70
N ARG A 16 1.21 -21.92 -3.70
CA ARG A 16 1.78 -20.94 -2.77
C ARG A 16 1.46 -19.57 -3.31
N ILE A 17 0.51 -18.94 -2.66
CA ILE A 17 0.19 -17.54 -2.86
C ILE A 17 1.43 -16.76 -2.43
N GLU A 18 2.25 -16.38 -3.39
CA GLU A 18 3.34 -15.44 -3.21
C GLU A 18 2.70 -14.08 -3.35
N MET A 19 2.82 -13.24 -2.33
CA MET A 19 2.18 -11.93 -2.30
C MET A 19 3.25 -10.86 -2.40
N HIS A 20 3.01 -9.82 -3.23
CA HIS A 20 3.95 -8.72 -3.46
C HIS A 20 5.06 -9.01 -4.47
N ILE A 21 6.26 -8.41 -4.31
CA ILE A 21 7.40 -8.68 -5.21
C ILE A 21 7.87 -10.11 -4.99
N GLU A 22 7.96 -10.86 -6.09
CA GLU A 22 8.31 -12.28 -6.02
C GLU A 22 9.69 -12.52 -5.40
N PRO A 23 9.81 -13.54 -4.52
CA PRO A 23 11.09 -13.95 -3.96
C PRO A 23 12.10 -14.28 -5.08
N GLY A 24 13.32 -13.74 -4.94
CA GLY A 24 14.39 -13.91 -5.95
C GLY A 24 14.45 -12.80 -7.00
N ILE A 25 13.51 -11.89 -7.06
CA ILE A 25 13.62 -10.68 -7.91
C ILE A 25 14.79 -9.81 -7.45
N VAL A 26 14.95 -9.64 -6.13
CA VAL A 26 16.12 -8.98 -5.52
C VAL A 26 16.77 -9.92 -4.53
N ASP A 27 18.04 -10.26 -4.74
CA ASP A 27 18.76 -11.21 -3.93
C ASP A 27 20.19 -10.76 -3.56
N GLY A 28 20.87 -11.59 -2.77
CA GLY A 28 22.26 -11.41 -2.39
C GLY A 28 22.53 -10.02 -1.78
N ALA A 29 23.65 -9.42 -2.17
CA ALA A 29 24.06 -8.11 -1.64
C ALA A 29 23.11 -6.96 -2.02
N LYS A 30 22.31 -7.13 -3.08
CA LYS A 30 21.37 -6.11 -3.53
C LYS A 30 20.24 -5.86 -2.52
N ILE A 31 19.90 -6.84 -1.70
CA ILE A 31 18.85 -6.68 -0.68
C ILE A 31 19.24 -5.65 0.39
N ALA A 32 20.53 -5.36 0.57
CA ALA A 32 21.00 -4.35 1.51
C ALA A 32 20.41 -2.95 1.25
N LEU A 33 20.17 -2.60 -0.03
CA LEU A 33 19.52 -1.36 -0.39
C LEU A 33 18.09 -1.28 0.15
N SER A 34 17.38 -2.42 0.21
CA SER A 34 16.02 -2.44 0.75
C SER A 34 15.98 -2.10 2.24
N TYR A 35 16.95 -2.56 3.01
CA TYR A 35 17.06 -2.21 4.43
C TYR A 35 17.37 -0.73 4.62
N ALA A 36 18.25 -0.16 3.79
CA ALA A 36 18.59 1.26 3.86
C ALA A 36 17.37 2.14 3.49
N THR A 37 16.67 1.79 2.42
CA THR A 37 15.45 2.53 2.00
C THR A 37 14.31 2.34 3.00
N ALA A 38 14.13 1.15 3.56
CA ALA A 38 13.16 0.89 4.61
C ALA A 38 13.46 1.68 5.89
N ALA A 39 14.72 1.76 6.31
CA ALA A 39 15.12 2.59 7.45
C ALA A 39 14.77 4.07 7.22
N GLY A 40 15.01 4.59 6.01
CA GLY A 40 14.59 5.94 5.61
C GLY A 40 13.08 6.13 5.67
N ALA A 41 12.30 5.19 5.12
CA ALA A 41 10.84 5.23 5.13
C ALA A 41 10.28 5.16 6.56
N VAL A 42 10.82 4.27 7.41
CA VAL A 42 10.43 4.15 8.82
C VAL A 42 10.77 5.43 9.59
N THR A 43 11.93 6.02 9.37
CA THR A 43 12.32 7.30 10.00
C THR A 43 11.33 8.40 9.65
N TYR A 44 10.91 8.47 8.38
CA TYR A 44 9.90 9.43 7.95
C TYR A 44 8.51 9.11 8.58
N ALA A 45 8.12 7.84 8.63
CA ALA A 45 6.87 7.42 9.30
C ALA A 45 6.86 7.81 10.78
N VAL A 46 7.97 7.65 11.49
CA VAL A 46 8.12 8.07 12.89
C VAL A 46 7.96 9.58 13.02
N LYS A 47 8.58 10.37 12.14
CA LYS A 47 8.40 11.83 12.11
C LYS A 47 6.92 12.21 11.95
N GLU A 48 6.22 11.61 10.98
CA GLU A 48 4.79 11.86 10.76
C GLU A 48 3.94 11.42 11.95
N THR A 49 4.29 10.31 12.61
CA THR A 49 3.63 9.85 13.83
C THR A 49 3.75 10.88 14.96
N PHE A 50 4.93 11.44 15.18
CA PHE A 50 5.08 12.51 16.19
C PHE A 50 4.30 13.77 15.82
N ALA A 51 4.21 14.12 14.55
CA ALA A 51 3.41 15.25 14.08
C ALA A 51 1.90 15.01 14.33
N ASP A 52 1.41 13.80 14.00
CA ASP A 52 0.02 13.41 14.24
C ASP A 52 -0.32 13.40 15.74
N LEU A 53 0.54 12.82 16.58
CA LEU A 53 0.35 12.78 18.04
C LEU A 53 0.32 14.16 18.69
N ARG A 54 1.01 15.16 18.10
CA ARG A 54 0.93 16.55 18.56
C ARG A 54 -0.37 17.25 18.15
N ALA A 55 -0.91 16.85 17.00
CA ALA A 55 -2.14 17.41 16.44
C ALA A 55 -3.41 16.72 16.97
N SER A 56 -3.28 15.45 17.43
CA SER A 56 -4.34 14.63 17.96
C SER A 56 -3.95 14.09 19.35
N ASN A 57 -4.60 13.03 19.81
CA ASN A 57 -4.20 12.30 21.02
C ASN A 57 -3.86 10.85 20.69
N PHE A 58 -3.16 10.19 21.63
CA PHE A 58 -2.70 8.79 21.44
C PHE A 58 -3.85 7.82 21.17
N ALA A 59 -5.01 7.98 21.83
CA ALA A 59 -6.15 7.08 21.65
C ALA A 59 -6.73 7.20 20.23
N SER A 60 -6.85 8.41 19.70
CA SER A 60 -7.27 8.65 18.31
C SER A 60 -6.27 8.07 17.31
N TYR A 61 -4.98 8.32 17.51
CA TYR A 61 -3.93 7.74 16.65
C TYR A 61 -4.00 6.20 16.66
N ALA A 62 -4.04 5.58 17.84
CA ALA A 62 -4.09 4.14 18.00
C ALA A 62 -5.33 3.52 17.34
N ALA A 63 -6.50 4.13 17.54
CA ALA A 63 -7.74 3.68 16.90
C ALA A 63 -7.64 3.72 15.37
N ARG A 64 -7.15 4.83 14.79
CA ARG A 64 -6.95 4.98 13.34
C ARG A 64 -5.90 4.00 12.80
N ALA A 65 -4.82 3.78 13.53
CA ALA A 65 -3.77 2.82 13.16
C ALA A 65 -4.30 1.38 13.18
N LEU A 66 -5.10 0.99 14.17
CA LEU A 66 -5.76 -0.31 14.22
C LEU A 66 -6.76 -0.50 13.08
N ILE A 67 -7.57 0.52 12.79
CA ILE A 67 -8.50 0.49 11.64
C ILE A 67 -7.72 0.32 10.34
N ALA A 68 -6.62 1.05 10.15
CA ALA A 68 -5.76 0.93 8.99
C ALA A 68 -5.16 -0.48 8.87
N THR A 69 -4.62 -1.03 9.96
CA THR A 69 -4.03 -2.39 9.99
C THR A 69 -5.05 -3.44 9.61
N PHE A 70 -6.25 -3.37 10.21
CA PHE A 70 -7.33 -4.31 9.88
C PHE A 70 -7.79 -4.15 8.42
N GLY A 71 -7.93 -2.92 7.94
CA GLY A 71 -8.26 -2.64 6.53
C GLY A 71 -7.25 -3.24 5.57
N VAL A 72 -5.96 -3.07 5.85
CA VAL A 72 -4.89 -3.65 5.02
C VAL A 72 -4.94 -5.17 5.00
N LEU A 73 -5.19 -5.83 6.13
CA LEU A 73 -5.36 -7.28 6.16
C LEU A 73 -6.56 -7.74 5.32
N VAL A 74 -7.68 -7.02 5.38
CA VAL A 74 -8.83 -7.32 4.52
C VAL A 74 -8.48 -7.12 3.04
N PHE A 75 -7.75 -6.06 2.69
CA PHE A 75 -7.38 -5.79 1.30
C PHE A 75 -6.41 -6.83 0.74
N PHE A 76 -5.50 -7.33 1.56
CA PHE A 76 -4.48 -8.27 1.14
C PHE A 76 -4.96 -9.72 1.16
N GLU A 77 -5.79 -10.12 2.14
CA GLU A 77 -6.16 -11.51 2.34
C GLU A 77 -7.57 -11.87 1.84
N VAL A 78 -8.49 -10.90 1.82
CA VAL A 78 -9.90 -11.17 1.52
C VAL A 78 -10.28 -10.75 0.10
N LEU A 79 -9.70 -9.64 -0.38
CA LEU A 79 -9.96 -9.18 -1.73
C LEU A 79 -9.19 -10.00 -2.77
N PRO A 80 -9.70 -10.09 -4.01
CA PRO A 80 -9.00 -10.81 -5.06
C PRO A 80 -7.60 -10.25 -5.33
N HIS A 81 -6.64 -11.15 -5.47
CA HIS A 81 -5.25 -10.85 -5.81
C HIS A 81 -4.70 -11.90 -6.79
N PHE A 82 -3.80 -11.52 -7.67
CA PHE A 82 -3.31 -12.38 -8.75
C PHE A 82 -1.83 -12.07 -9.05
N PRO A 83 -0.96 -13.08 -9.12
CA PRO A 83 0.43 -12.90 -9.53
C PRO A 83 0.50 -12.53 -11.03
N VAL A 84 1.20 -11.45 -11.35
CA VAL A 84 1.41 -11.00 -12.72
C VAL A 84 2.83 -10.46 -12.90
N GLY A 85 3.60 -11.11 -13.71
CA GLY A 85 4.96 -10.67 -14.05
C GLY A 85 5.91 -10.70 -12.85
N VAL A 86 6.29 -9.56 -12.33
CA VAL A 86 7.30 -9.42 -11.26
C VAL A 86 6.69 -9.24 -9.86
N SER A 87 5.39 -9.14 -9.75
CA SER A 87 4.70 -8.87 -8.50
C SER A 87 3.24 -9.29 -8.58
N GLU A 88 2.51 -9.11 -7.51
CA GLU A 88 1.11 -9.40 -7.44
C GLU A 88 0.25 -8.14 -7.64
N VAL A 89 -0.87 -8.31 -8.31
CA VAL A 89 -1.88 -7.26 -8.52
C VAL A 89 -2.99 -7.45 -7.50
N HIS A 90 -3.14 -6.50 -6.60
CA HIS A 90 -4.17 -6.48 -5.56
C HIS A 90 -4.56 -5.05 -5.20
N PHE A 91 -5.67 -4.91 -4.50
CA PHE A 91 -6.11 -3.62 -3.96
C PHE A 91 -5.28 -3.25 -2.74
N ILE A 92 -4.82 -2.00 -2.68
CA ILE A 92 -4.08 -1.45 -1.53
C ILE A 92 -4.93 -0.40 -0.80
N LEU A 93 -5.69 0.39 -1.55
CA LEU A 93 -6.50 1.51 -1.05
C LEU A 93 -5.68 2.50 -0.20
N GLY A 94 -4.40 2.69 -0.55
CA GLY A 94 -3.49 3.54 0.20
C GLY A 94 -3.90 5.01 0.20
N SER A 95 -4.46 5.51 -0.90
CA SER A 95 -5.06 6.85 -0.99
C SER A 95 -6.28 6.98 -0.08
N THR A 96 -7.15 5.96 -0.02
CA THR A 96 -8.29 5.91 0.91
C THR A 96 -7.83 5.98 2.35
N LEU A 97 -6.89 5.11 2.74
CA LEU A 97 -6.33 5.10 4.10
C LEU A 97 -5.74 6.46 4.47
N PHE A 98 -4.99 7.07 3.54
CA PHE A 98 -4.42 8.40 3.74
C PHE A 98 -5.50 9.47 3.96
N LEU A 99 -6.50 9.54 3.08
CA LEU A 99 -7.54 10.58 3.14
C LEU A 99 -8.44 10.43 4.36
N VAL A 100 -8.74 9.20 4.78
CA VAL A 100 -9.68 8.92 5.88
C VAL A 100 -8.98 8.92 7.24
N LEU A 101 -7.81 8.32 7.33
CA LEU A 101 -7.12 8.07 8.59
C LEU A 101 -5.89 8.95 8.82
N GLY A 102 -5.36 9.56 7.77
CA GLY A 102 -4.14 10.37 7.82
C GLY A 102 -2.88 9.58 7.47
N ALA A 103 -1.80 10.30 7.14
CA ALA A 103 -0.55 9.70 6.64
C ALA A 103 0.12 8.75 7.65
N ALA A 104 0.21 9.16 8.92
CA ALA A 104 0.91 8.38 9.94
C ALA A 104 0.16 7.08 10.32
N PRO A 105 -1.16 7.08 10.62
CA PRO A 105 -1.90 5.84 10.86
C PRO A 105 -1.94 4.94 9.61
N ALA A 106 -2.06 5.50 8.41
CA ALA A 106 -2.00 4.73 7.17
C ALA A 106 -0.65 4.04 6.99
N ALA A 107 0.47 4.75 7.21
CA ALA A 107 1.81 4.18 7.15
C ALA A 107 2.01 3.05 8.18
N PHE A 108 1.54 3.25 9.41
CA PHE A 108 1.58 2.20 10.43
C PHE A 108 0.75 1.00 10.03
N GLY A 109 -0.49 1.22 9.55
CA GLY A 109 -1.39 0.15 9.12
C GLY A 109 -0.84 -0.68 7.98
N LEU A 110 -0.25 -0.03 6.96
CA LEU A 110 0.40 -0.71 5.84
C LEU A 110 1.60 -1.54 6.32
N ALA A 111 2.45 -0.99 7.19
CA ALA A 111 3.60 -1.70 7.73
C ALA A 111 3.19 -2.89 8.62
N ALA A 112 2.27 -2.67 9.56
CA ALA A 112 1.83 -3.70 10.49
C ALA A 112 0.98 -4.77 9.77
N GLY A 113 0.08 -4.39 8.88
CA GLY A 113 -0.71 -5.31 8.07
C GLY A 113 0.16 -6.22 7.22
N LEU A 114 1.13 -5.64 6.50
CA LEU A 114 2.12 -6.41 5.74
C LEU A 114 2.94 -7.37 6.60
N LEU A 115 3.35 -6.94 7.81
CA LEU A 115 4.10 -7.79 8.72
C LEU A 115 3.25 -8.97 9.24
N ILE A 116 2.02 -8.69 9.64
CA ILE A 116 1.07 -9.73 10.10
C ILE A 116 0.79 -10.71 8.96
N GLN A 117 0.56 -10.19 7.75
CA GLN A 117 0.37 -11.02 6.57
C GLN A 117 1.57 -11.94 6.34
N GLY A 118 2.79 -11.39 6.25
CA GLY A 118 4.00 -12.19 6.06
C GLY A 118 4.22 -13.19 7.18
N ALA A 119 3.91 -12.85 8.44
CA ALA A 119 4.13 -13.73 9.57
C ALA A 119 3.15 -14.93 9.63
N PHE A 120 1.89 -14.73 9.23
CA PHE A 120 0.83 -15.71 9.45
C PHE A 120 0.27 -16.32 8.17
N PHE A 121 0.30 -15.61 7.04
CA PHE A 121 -0.33 -16.04 5.80
C PHE A 121 0.70 -16.34 4.70
N ALA A 122 1.73 -15.52 4.54
CA ALA A 122 2.75 -15.65 3.50
C ALA A 122 4.19 -15.58 4.06
N PRO A 123 4.65 -16.54 4.89
CA PRO A 123 5.98 -16.49 5.51
C PRO A 123 7.14 -16.47 4.49
N ILE A 124 6.90 -16.92 3.28
CA ILE A 124 7.89 -16.91 2.19
C ILE A 124 8.28 -15.49 1.76
N ASP A 125 7.40 -14.50 2.02
CA ASP A 125 7.61 -13.11 1.65
C ASP A 125 8.36 -12.29 2.70
N LEU A 126 8.53 -12.83 3.92
CA LEU A 126 9.23 -12.13 5.00
C LEU A 126 10.65 -11.68 4.63
N PRO A 127 11.47 -12.46 3.89
CA PRO A 127 12.78 -11.98 3.44
C PRO A 127 12.70 -10.73 2.56
N GLN A 128 11.58 -10.51 1.86
CA GLN A 128 11.33 -9.35 1.00
C GLN A 128 10.57 -8.23 1.71
N TYR A 129 10.31 -8.36 3.03
CA TYR A 129 9.51 -7.40 3.80
C TYR A 129 9.98 -5.96 3.62
N ALA A 130 11.29 -5.69 3.65
CA ALA A 130 11.83 -4.34 3.49
C ALA A 130 11.55 -3.76 2.09
N ILE A 131 11.60 -4.58 1.05
CA ILE A 131 11.26 -4.19 -0.33
C ILE A 131 9.77 -3.84 -0.40
N ASN A 132 8.92 -4.75 0.06
CA ASN A 132 7.46 -4.60 0.02
C ASN A 132 6.99 -3.44 0.89
N LEU A 133 7.60 -3.25 2.07
CA LEU A 133 7.34 -2.09 2.93
C LEU A 133 7.59 -0.76 2.20
N THR A 134 8.73 -0.64 1.52
CA THR A 134 9.05 0.59 0.77
C THR A 134 8.15 0.79 -0.44
N THR A 135 7.69 -0.29 -1.06
CA THR A 135 6.73 -0.25 -2.17
C THR A 135 5.38 0.36 -1.75
N LEU A 136 5.00 0.21 -0.49
CA LEU A 136 3.79 0.82 0.07
C LEU A 136 4.03 2.22 0.62
N LEU A 137 5.13 2.42 1.38
CA LEU A 137 5.35 3.65 2.13
C LEU A 137 5.93 4.79 1.29
N VAL A 138 6.82 4.51 0.33
CA VAL A 138 7.40 5.58 -0.51
C VAL A 138 6.34 6.26 -1.35
N PRO A 139 5.46 5.54 -2.07
CA PRO A 139 4.32 6.16 -2.75
C PRO A 139 3.36 6.89 -1.81
N LEU A 140 3.12 6.37 -0.59
CA LEU A 140 2.27 7.04 0.40
C LEU A 140 2.83 8.40 0.81
N PHE A 141 4.14 8.49 1.04
CA PHE A 141 4.77 9.76 1.42
C PHE A 141 4.88 10.73 0.23
N ALA A 142 5.09 10.22 -0.97
CA ALA A 142 4.99 11.02 -2.19
C ALA A 142 3.56 11.56 -2.39
N LEU A 143 2.55 10.72 -2.16
CA LEU A 143 1.14 11.11 -2.15
C LEU A 143 0.87 12.21 -1.11
N HIS A 144 1.36 12.06 0.12
CA HIS A 144 1.22 13.08 1.17
C HIS A 144 1.84 14.41 0.74
N ALA A 145 3.04 14.40 0.18
CA ALA A 145 3.70 15.59 -0.35
C ALA A 145 2.91 16.23 -1.51
N LEU A 146 2.37 15.41 -2.40
CA LEU A 146 1.53 15.86 -3.52
C LEU A 146 0.21 16.46 -3.02
N ALA A 147 -0.46 15.80 -2.08
CA ALA A 147 -1.70 16.28 -1.49
C ALA A 147 -1.53 17.69 -0.90
N ASN A 148 -0.41 17.94 -0.22
CA ASN A 148 -0.10 19.26 0.33
C ASN A 148 0.17 20.34 -0.75
N ARG A 149 0.39 19.96 -2.02
CA ARG A 149 0.56 20.89 -3.14
C ARG A 149 -0.72 21.13 -3.92
N ILE A 150 -1.54 20.10 -4.10
CA ILE A 150 -2.74 20.20 -4.97
C ILE A 150 -4.03 20.48 -4.20
N ILE A 151 -4.04 20.22 -2.89
CA ILE A 151 -5.18 20.54 -2.02
C ILE A 151 -4.90 21.91 -1.41
N ALA A 152 -5.80 22.86 -1.67
CA ALA A 152 -5.69 24.19 -1.12
C ALA A 152 -5.64 24.14 0.43
N PRO A 153 -4.85 25.00 1.09
CA PRO A 153 -4.92 25.16 2.52
C PRO A 153 -6.37 25.40 2.97
N LYS A 154 -6.72 24.86 4.12
CA LYS A 154 -8.07 24.99 4.67
C LYS A 154 -9.16 24.33 3.81
N THR A 155 -8.85 23.24 3.12
CA THR A 155 -9.85 22.41 2.43
C THR A 155 -9.98 21.07 3.17
N ALA A 156 -11.19 20.76 3.64
CA ALA A 156 -11.49 19.45 4.20
C ALA A 156 -11.48 18.38 3.09
N TYR A 157 -11.04 17.17 3.41
CA TYR A 157 -10.93 16.12 2.38
C TYR A 157 -12.28 15.69 1.80
N ILE A 158 -13.37 15.80 2.58
CA ILE A 158 -14.73 15.56 2.07
C ILE A 158 -15.18 16.59 1.03
N ASP A 159 -14.53 17.75 0.97
CA ASP A 159 -14.86 18.83 0.02
C ASP A 159 -13.98 18.78 -1.23
N LEU A 160 -13.11 17.78 -1.37
CA LEU A 160 -12.28 17.58 -2.56
C LEU A 160 -13.13 17.37 -3.80
N LYS A 161 -12.62 17.90 -4.92
CA LYS A 161 -13.17 17.62 -6.26
C LYS A 161 -12.82 16.18 -6.65
N TYR A 162 -13.70 15.56 -7.43
CA TYR A 162 -13.46 14.22 -7.99
C TYR A 162 -12.10 14.10 -8.71
N SER A 163 -11.74 15.13 -9.49
CA SER A 163 -10.45 15.16 -10.18
C SER A 163 -9.24 15.17 -9.24
N GLN A 164 -9.35 15.79 -8.08
CA GLN A 164 -8.27 15.77 -7.07
C GLN A 164 -8.13 14.39 -6.45
N VAL A 165 -9.25 13.75 -6.11
CA VAL A 165 -9.24 12.38 -5.56
C VAL A 165 -8.69 11.40 -6.60
N LEU A 166 -9.13 11.49 -7.86
CA LEU A 166 -8.60 10.68 -8.96
C LEU A 166 -7.10 10.89 -9.15
N ALA A 167 -6.62 12.13 -9.10
CA ALA A 167 -5.20 12.43 -9.24
C ALA A 167 -4.37 11.85 -8.08
N LEU A 168 -4.88 11.91 -6.85
CA LEU A 168 -4.23 11.34 -5.68
C LEU A 168 -4.18 9.81 -5.76
N SER A 169 -5.29 9.16 -6.11
CA SER A 169 -5.36 7.73 -6.28
C SER A 169 -4.42 7.25 -7.38
N ALA A 170 -4.48 7.87 -8.56
CA ALA A 170 -3.60 7.55 -9.68
C ALA A 170 -2.10 7.79 -9.35
N ALA A 171 -1.79 8.84 -8.57
CA ALA A 171 -0.42 9.10 -8.15
C ALA A 171 0.10 8.05 -7.17
N TYR A 172 -0.74 7.58 -6.23
CA TYR A 172 -0.36 6.50 -5.33
C TYR A 172 -0.08 5.22 -6.09
N GLN A 173 -1.02 4.77 -6.91
CA GLN A 173 -0.92 3.53 -7.67
C GLN A 173 0.20 3.57 -8.71
N GLY A 174 0.34 4.69 -9.43
CA GLY A 174 1.49 4.90 -10.32
C GLY A 174 2.83 4.88 -9.59
N GLY A 175 2.88 5.39 -8.36
CA GLY A 175 4.02 5.30 -7.48
C GLY A 175 4.36 3.86 -7.09
N VAL A 176 3.36 3.04 -6.75
CA VAL A 176 3.53 1.60 -6.48
C VAL A 176 4.13 0.89 -7.70
N VAL A 177 3.53 1.08 -8.88
CA VAL A 177 4.04 0.48 -10.13
C VAL A 177 5.48 0.92 -10.41
N ALA A 178 5.79 2.20 -10.27
CA ALA A 178 7.14 2.73 -10.49
C ALA A 178 8.15 2.14 -9.50
N TRP A 179 7.75 1.94 -8.23
CA TRP A 179 8.63 1.39 -7.21
C TRP A 179 8.86 -0.12 -7.36
N VAL A 180 7.83 -0.87 -7.77
CA VAL A 180 7.98 -2.28 -8.17
C VAL A 180 8.92 -2.40 -9.37
N ALA A 181 8.73 -1.57 -10.39
CA ALA A 181 9.61 -1.54 -11.57
C ALA A 181 11.07 -1.21 -11.19
N PHE A 182 11.28 -0.25 -10.28
CA PHE A 182 12.60 0.07 -9.74
C PHE A 182 13.27 -1.17 -9.13
N TRP A 183 12.58 -1.90 -8.23
CA TRP A 183 13.14 -3.09 -7.60
C TRP A 183 13.40 -4.21 -8.60
N ALA A 184 12.49 -4.44 -9.54
CA ALA A 184 12.66 -5.46 -10.57
C ALA A 184 13.86 -5.17 -11.48
N PHE A 185 14.02 -3.94 -11.94
CA PHE A 185 15.18 -3.55 -12.75
C PHE A 185 16.48 -3.53 -11.95
N TYR A 186 16.46 -3.08 -10.72
CA TYR A 186 17.61 -3.13 -9.83
C TYR A 186 18.06 -4.58 -9.57
N GLY A 187 17.10 -5.48 -9.35
CA GLY A 187 17.37 -6.89 -9.08
C GLY A 187 17.83 -7.66 -10.33
N GLN A 188 17.04 -7.62 -11.38
CA GLN A 188 17.17 -8.50 -12.55
C GLN A 188 17.74 -7.78 -13.79
N GLY A 189 17.94 -6.45 -13.74
CA GLY A 189 18.44 -5.66 -14.88
C GLY A 189 17.38 -5.43 -15.95
N PHE A 190 17.83 -4.95 -17.12
CA PHE A 190 16.98 -4.53 -18.24
C PHE A 190 16.92 -5.58 -19.37
N GLY A 191 17.11 -6.87 -19.05
CA GLY A 191 16.94 -7.95 -20.02
C GLY A 191 15.50 -8.02 -20.54
N ALA A 192 15.32 -8.45 -21.79
CA ALA A 192 14.01 -8.44 -22.48
C ALA A 192 12.93 -9.18 -21.69
N ALA A 193 13.26 -10.30 -21.07
CA ALA A 193 12.31 -11.08 -20.26
C ALA A 193 11.82 -10.29 -19.02
N ASN A 194 12.75 -9.65 -18.29
CA ASN A 194 12.39 -8.85 -17.12
C ASN A 194 11.60 -7.60 -17.51
N VAL A 195 12.00 -6.92 -18.59
CA VAL A 195 11.24 -5.80 -19.16
C VAL A 195 9.81 -6.22 -19.49
N ALA A 196 9.61 -7.36 -20.16
CA ALA A 196 8.29 -7.88 -20.48
C ALA A 196 7.47 -8.18 -19.22
N SER A 197 8.07 -8.79 -18.18
CA SER A 197 7.43 -9.06 -16.89
C SER A 197 7.00 -7.78 -16.17
N VAL A 198 7.86 -6.74 -16.13
CA VAL A 198 7.53 -5.44 -15.54
C VAL A 198 6.38 -4.76 -16.28
N PHE A 199 6.39 -4.82 -17.63
CA PHE A 199 5.29 -4.24 -18.42
C PHE A 199 3.98 -5.02 -18.23
N SER A 200 4.03 -6.35 -18.13
CA SER A 200 2.85 -7.18 -17.86
C SER A 200 2.23 -6.81 -16.51
N PHE A 201 3.05 -6.68 -15.46
CA PHE A 201 2.60 -6.21 -14.15
C PHE A 201 1.97 -4.82 -14.24
N GLY A 202 2.67 -3.85 -14.84
CA GLY A 202 2.18 -2.48 -14.95
C GLY A 202 0.86 -2.39 -15.72
N ALA A 203 0.70 -3.13 -16.83
CA ALA A 203 -0.53 -3.17 -17.60
C ALA A 203 -1.70 -3.76 -16.80
N ALA A 204 -1.48 -4.88 -16.08
CA ALA A 204 -2.49 -5.47 -15.22
C ALA A 204 -2.86 -4.56 -14.04
N TYR A 205 -1.86 -3.89 -13.45
CA TYR A 205 -2.07 -2.95 -12.35
C TYR A 205 -2.86 -1.70 -12.75
N MET A 206 -2.86 -1.34 -14.04
CA MET A 206 -3.71 -0.24 -14.55
C MET A 206 -5.20 -0.50 -14.34
N LEU A 207 -5.65 -1.76 -14.22
CA LEU A 207 -7.02 -2.09 -13.83
C LEU A 207 -7.32 -1.63 -12.39
N VAL A 208 -6.38 -1.80 -11.49
CA VAL A 208 -6.49 -1.30 -10.10
C VAL A 208 -6.57 0.22 -10.10
N VAL A 209 -5.72 0.89 -10.90
CA VAL A 209 -5.74 2.36 -11.07
C VAL A 209 -7.10 2.88 -11.56
N LEU A 210 -7.85 2.08 -12.30
CA LEU A 210 -9.20 2.45 -12.76
C LEU A 210 -10.29 2.19 -11.70
N ILE A 211 -10.13 1.18 -10.87
CA ILE A 211 -11.15 0.72 -9.92
C ILE A 211 -11.00 1.39 -8.55
N GLU A 212 -9.80 1.52 -8.01
CA GLU A 212 -9.58 2.11 -6.67
C GLU A 212 -10.13 3.54 -6.51
N PRO A 213 -10.04 4.45 -7.51
CA PRO A 213 -10.66 5.75 -7.40
C PRO A 213 -12.17 5.72 -7.17
N ILE A 214 -12.85 4.69 -7.66
CA ILE A 214 -14.29 4.49 -7.41
C ILE A 214 -14.53 4.17 -5.94
N ALA A 215 -13.66 3.32 -5.34
CA ALA A 215 -13.71 3.02 -3.93
C ALA A 215 -13.40 4.26 -3.08
N ASP A 216 -12.36 5.05 -3.44
CA ASP A 216 -12.05 6.33 -2.78
C ASP A 216 -13.24 7.27 -2.77
N LEU A 217 -13.92 7.41 -3.91
CA LEU A 217 -15.09 8.26 -4.04
C LEU A 217 -16.28 7.75 -3.24
N ALA A 218 -16.50 6.42 -3.20
CA ALA A 218 -17.56 5.81 -2.40
C ALA A 218 -17.31 6.03 -0.91
N VAL A 219 -16.05 5.88 -0.44
CA VAL A 219 -15.65 6.13 0.95
C VAL A 219 -15.84 7.60 1.32
N LEU A 220 -15.42 8.53 0.46
CA LEU A 220 -15.63 9.96 0.71
C LEU A 220 -17.11 10.34 0.70
N TYR A 221 -17.92 9.74 -0.17
CA TYR A 221 -19.36 9.93 -0.15
C TYR A 221 -19.99 9.44 1.15
N ALA A 222 -19.59 8.25 1.62
CA ALA A 222 -20.02 7.71 2.90
C ALA A 222 -19.57 8.60 4.07
N ALA A 223 -18.33 9.12 4.05
CA ALA A 223 -17.81 10.03 5.05
C ALA A 223 -18.63 11.32 5.19
N LYS A 224 -19.18 11.83 4.07
CA LYS A 224 -20.11 12.98 4.12
C LYS A 224 -21.36 12.69 4.96
N SER A 225 -21.86 11.47 4.91
CA SER A 225 -23.00 11.02 5.71
C SER A 225 -22.63 10.81 7.18
N LEU A 226 -21.34 10.66 7.49
CA LEU A 226 -20.80 10.42 8.82
C LEU A 226 -20.30 11.70 9.53
N ARG A 227 -20.66 12.88 9.08
CA ARG A 227 -20.28 14.17 9.72
C ARG A 227 -20.60 14.21 11.22
N GLY A 228 -21.62 13.49 11.68
CA GLY A 228 -21.95 13.36 13.10
C GLY A 228 -20.87 12.66 13.95
N PHE A 229 -19.98 11.88 13.33
CA PHE A 229 -18.89 11.16 13.99
C PHE A 229 -17.56 11.92 13.98
N GLU A 230 -17.53 13.16 13.54
CA GLU A 230 -16.35 14.03 13.51
C GLU A 230 -15.60 14.05 14.85
N ARG A 231 -16.32 14.05 15.96
CA ARG A 231 -15.78 14.12 17.33
C ARG A 231 -15.33 12.76 17.87
N ALA A 232 -15.59 11.66 17.17
CA ALA A 232 -15.26 10.32 17.66
C ALA A 232 -13.77 10.00 17.63
N GLY A 233 -12.94 10.82 16.93
CA GLY A 233 -11.49 10.61 16.85
C GLY A 233 -11.06 9.39 15.99
N LEU A 234 -12.02 8.77 15.27
CA LEU A 234 -11.80 7.60 14.42
C LEU A 234 -11.31 7.96 13.00
N PHE A 235 -11.35 9.25 12.66
CA PHE A 235 -10.94 9.79 11.37
C PHE A 235 -9.89 10.87 11.57
N THR A 236 -9.10 11.15 10.52
CA THR A 236 -8.23 12.32 10.55
C THR A 236 -9.07 13.61 10.66
N ALA A 237 -8.62 14.56 11.46
CA ALA A 237 -9.34 15.83 11.62
C ALA A 237 -9.53 16.54 10.27
N ARG A 238 -8.56 16.44 9.35
CA ARG A 238 -8.62 17.04 8.03
C ARG A 238 -9.67 16.41 7.10
N LEU A 239 -10.24 15.27 7.45
CA LEU A 239 -11.33 14.69 6.66
C LEU A 239 -12.55 15.62 6.66
N PHE A 240 -12.91 16.19 7.81
CA PHE A 240 -14.11 17.00 8.00
C PHE A 240 -13.83 18.49 8.17
N ASN A 241 -12.63 18.86 8.60
CA ASN A 241 -12.26 20.22 8.93
C ASN A 241 -11.22 20.79 7.97
N ALA A 242 -11.39 22.04 7.64
CA ALA A 242 -10.36 22.82 6.98
C ALA A 242 -9.18 23.03 7.95
N ALA A 243 -8.00 22.55 7.62
CA ALA A 243 -6.78 22.69 8.41
C ALA A 243 -6.11 24.05 8.13
#